data_ffe4ddf9f566d5555f3dd5caf76bb543
#
_entry.id   ffe4ddf9f566d5555f3dd5caf76bb543
#
_cell.length_a   1.000
_cell.length_b   1.000
_cell.length_c   1.000
_cell.angle_alpha   90.00
_cell.angle_beta   90.00
_cell.angle_gamma   90.00
#
_symmetry.space_group_name_H-M   'P 1'
#
loop_
_entity.id
_entity.type
_entity.pdbx_description
1 polymer ?
#
loop_
_entity_poly.entity_id
_entity_poly.type
_entity_poly.pdbx_seq_one_letter_code
_entity_poly.pdbx_strand_id
1 'polypeptide(L)'
;MNHFMLNKVGIKTFYGQAFLPDVCELSNEMLPYTKKYFEELITTEKIKEVRPSDVWYQEREDFSKNAIGTDMPKHTNTGFELLSGKPVFQGKILGGCLESIYDMFDNTRFDDTVSVCNQYHLFPKLEDWKDNILLLETSEEKPHPNLFRKMIHTLKKYGLFDVLSGVLVGKPQNETYYDEYKKILLEELTNKDLAIAPKI
;
A
#
# COMPACT_ATOMS: atom_id res chain seq x y z
N MET A 1 8.56 -3.22 -9.02
CA MET A 1 9.81 -2.49 -9.33
C MET A 1 10.79 -2.49 -8.17
N ASN A 2 10.41 -1.98 -6.97
CA ASN A 2 11.32 -1.83 -5.81
C ASN A 2 12.00 -3.14 -5.39
N HIS A 3 11.25 -4.24 -5.30
CA HIS A 3 11.82 -5.55 -4.99
C HIS A 3 12.84 -6.01 -6.04
N PHE A 4 12.54 -5.85 -7.33
CA PHE A 4 13.45 -6.17 -8.41
C PHE A 4 14.76 -5.37 -8.30
N MET A 5 14.68 -4.07 -8.05
CA MET A 5 15.85 -3.21 -7.89
C MET A 5 16.72 -3.66 -6.70
N LEU A 6 16.11 -4.02 -5.58
CA LEU A 6 16.86 -4.51 -4.42
C LEU A 6 17.54 -5.85 -4.70
N ASN A 7 16.80 -6.82 -5.21
CA ASN A 7 17.31 -8.20 -5.35
C ASN A 7 18.21 -8.43 -6.56
N LYS A 8 17.99 -7.70 -7.65
CA LYS A 8 18.78 -7.88 -8.89
C LYS A 8 19.93 -6.91 -9.03
N VAL A 9 19.80 -5.72 -8.46
CA VAL A 9 20.78 -4.64 -8.64
C VAL A 9 21.40 -4.18 -7.31
N GLY A 10 20.87 -4.61 -6.18
CA GLY A 10 21.33 -4.23 -4.84
C GLY A 10 20.98 -2.79 -4.45
N ILE A 11 20.09 -2.13 -5.19
CA ILE A 11 19.72 -0.74 -4.93
C ILE A 11 18.48 -0.69 -4.02
N LYS A 12 18.62 -0.03 -2.88
CA LYS A 12 17.48 0.31 -2.02
C LYS A 12 16.67 1.43 -2.68
N THR A 13 15.36 1.29 -2.64
CA THR A 13 14.43 2.29 -3.15
C THR A 13 13.47 2.72 -2.05
N PHE A 14 12.93 3.91 -2.18
CA PHE A 14 11.88 4.42 -1.31
C PHE A 14 10.52 4.26 -2.00
N TYR A 15 9.55 3.82 -1.26
CA TYR A 15 8.15 3.81 -1.63
C TYR A 15 7.44 4.83 -0.74
N GLY A 16 7.09 5.97 -1.30
CA GLY A 16 6.59 7.11 -0.54
C GLY A 16 5.91 8.13 -1.44
N GLN A 17 6.04 9.40 -1.10
CA GLN A 17 5.33 10.50 -1.75
C GLN A 17 5.56 10.49 -3.26
N ALA A 18 4.46 10.59 -4.01
CA ALA A 18 4.49 10.83 -5.45
C ALA A 18 4.70 12.33 -5.73
N PHE A 19 5.46 12.65 -6.79
CA PHE A 19 5.84 14.03 -7.03
C PHE A 19 4.63 14.93 -7.34
N LEU A 20 3.76 14.51 -8.25
CA LEU A 20 2.63 15.32 -8.67
C LEU A 20 1.50 15.41 -7.62
N PRO A 21 0.95 14.28 -7.11
CA PRO A 21 -0.20 14.37 -6.23
C PRO A 21 0.14 14.76 -4.78
N ASP A 22 1.41 14.54 -4.34
CA ASP A 22 1.75 14.74 -2.94
C ASP A 22 2.66 15.96 -2.74
N VAL A 23 3.75 16.08 -3.52
CA VAL A 23 4.74 17.15 -3.35
C VAL A 23 4.29 18.43 -4.05
N CYS A 24 3.68 18.30 -5.23
CA CYS A 24 3.21 19.40 -6.07
C CYS A 24 1.68 19.51 -6.08
N GLU A 25 1.02 19.13 -4.99
CA GLU A 25 -0.42 19.27 -4.82
C GLU A 25 -0.84 20.74 -5.06
N LEU A 26 -2.06 20.98 -5.58
CA LEU A 26 -2.51 22.31 -6.02
C LEU A 26 -2.82 23.28 -4.89
N SER A 27 -2.79 22.89 -3.63
CA SER A 27 -2.89 23.81 -2.48
C SER A 27 -1.68 24.77 -2.43
N ASN A 28 -1.81 25.88 -1.71
CA ASN A 28 -0.75 26.88 -1.62
C ASN A 28 0.53 26.35 -0.97
N GLU A 29 0.42 25.32 -0.14
CA GLU A 29 1.54 24.71 0.54
C GLU A 29 1.38 23.17 0.51
N MET A 30 2.51 22.48 0.54
CA MET A 30 2.52 21.03 0.73
C MET A 30 1.79 20.66 2.03
N LEU A 31 0.98 19.61 1.98
CA LEU A 31 0.23 19.12 3.14
C LEU A 31 1.18 18.85 4.32
N PRO A 32 0.85 19.24 5.55
CA PRO A 32 1.78 19.19 6.69
C PRO A 32 2.39 17.82 6.95
N TYR A 33 1.61 16.76 6.82
CA TYR A 33 2.09 15.39 7.00
C TYR A 33 3.06 14.98 5.90
N THR A 34 2.75 15.27 4.65
CA THR A 34 3.63 15.02 3.50
C THR A 34 4.94 15.80 3.65
N LYS A 35 4.86 17.10 3.97
CA LYS A 35 6.00 17.98 4.18
C LYS A 35 6.94 17.42 5.26
N LYS A 36 6.39 17.03 6.42
CA LYS A 36 7.16 16.48 7.54
C LYS A 36 8.02 15.30 7.10
N TYR A 37 7.41 14.29 6.47
CA TYR A 37 8.15 13.07 6.10
C TYR A 37 9.03 13.24 4.86
N PHE A 38 8.65 14.12 3.95
CA PHE A 38 9.51 14.50 2.83
C PHE A 38 10.78 15.21 3.31
N GLU A 39 10.66 16.21 4.19
CA GLU A 39 11.79 16.92 4.78
C GLU A 39 12.67 15.97 5.63
N GLU A 40 12.07 15.10 6.44
CA GLU A 40 12.81 14.11 7.21
C GLU A 40 13.63 13.19 6.31
N LEU A 41 13.04 12.72 5.20
CA LEU A 41 13.72 11.84 4.25
C LEU A 41 14.92 12.52 3.59
N ILE A 42 14.74 13.75 3.07
CA ILE A 42 15.81 14.45 2.34
C ILE A 42 16.91 15.02 3.24
N THR A 43 16.61 15.28 4.52
CA THR A 43 17.59 15.87 5.46
C THR A 43 18.35 14.83 6.27
N THR A 44 17.70 13.72 6.63
CA THR A 44 18.29 12.71 7.51
C THR A 44 18.61 11.38 6.80
N GLU A 45 18.14 11.22 5.56
CA GLU A 45 18.19 9.96 4.80
C GLU A 45 17.54 8.76 5.53
N LYS A 46 16.77 9.04 6.57
CA LYS A 46 16.10 8.05 7.41
C LYS A 46 14.76 8.58 7.88
N ILE A 47 13.74 7.77 7.75
CA ILE A 47 12.49 7.93 8.48
C ILE A 47 12.55 7.02 9.70
N LYS A 48 12.55 7.61 10.90
CA LYS A 48 12.69 6.86 12.15
C LYS A 48 11.38 6.25 12.61
N GLU A 49 10.29 6.97 12.43
CA GLU A 49 8.97 6.57 12.88
C GLU A 49 7.90 7.16 11.97
N VAL A 50 6.97 6.34 11.52
CA VAL A 50 5.76 6.80 10.81
C VAL A 50 4.60 6.71 11.78
N ARG A 51 4.03 7.86 12.15
CA ARG A 51 2.84 7.98 12.96
C ARG A 51 1.63 8.29 12.09
N PRO A 52 0.42 7.86 12.45
CA PRO A 52 -0.76 8.25 11.71
C PRO A 52 -0.92 9.77 11.74
N SER A 53 -1.43 10.35 10.66
CA SER A 53 -1.89 11.74 10.66
C SER A 53 -3.18 11.86 11.46
N ASP A 54 -3.40 13.00 12.11
CA ASP A 54 -4.67 13.29 12.81
C ASP A 54 -5.83 13.53 11.84
N VAL A 55 -5.49 13.81 10.58
CA VAL A 55 -6.45 14.09 9.51
C VAL A 55 -6.09 13.34 8.24
N TRP A 56 -7.11 13.05 7.44
CA TRP A 56 -6.93 12.67 6.05
C TRP A 56 -7.64 13.67 5.15
N TYR A 57 -7.19 13.77 3.91
CA TYR A 57 -7.72 14.70 2.92
C TYR A 57 -8.50 13.91 1.87
N GLN A 58 -9.70 14.38 1.56
CA GLN A 58 -10.45 13.86 0.44
C GLN A 58 -9.74 14.28 -0.85
N GLU A 59 -9.51 13.32 -1.72
CA GLU A 59 -8.83 13.61 -2.97
C GLU A 59 -9.63 14.58 -3.84
N ARG A 60 -8.91 15.44 -4.50
CA ARG A 60 -9.41 16.47 -5.38
C ARG A 60 -10.01 15.85 -6.65
N GLU A 61 -11.16 16.35 -7.07
CA GLU A 61 -11.80 15.97 -8.33
C GLU A 61 -11.50 16.98 -9.44
N ASP A 62 -11.28 18.25 -9.07
CA ASP A 62 -10.95 19.34 -10.02
C ASP A 62 -9.44 19.59 -10.04
N PHE A 63 -8.82 19.35 -11.20
CA PHE A 63 -7.41 19.65 -11.48
C PHE A 63 -7.25 20.79 -12.48
N SER A 64 -8.30 21.60 -12.67
CA SER A 64 -8.25 22.79 -13.53
C SER A 64 -7.45 23.92 -12.88
N LYS A 65 -7.19 24.97 -13.65
CA LYS A 65 -6.54 26.19 -13.14
C LYS A 65 -7.29 26.83 -11.97
N ASN A 66 -8.60 26.61 -11.86
CA ASN A 66 -9.44 27.17 -10.79
C ASN A 66 -9.18 26.47 -9.45
N ALA A 67 -8.65 25.27 -9.47
CA ALA A 67 -8.30 24.51 -8.27
C ALA A 67 -6.99 24.95 -7.63
N ILE A 68 -6.16 25.71 -8.35
CA ILE A 68 -4.87 26.19 -7.84
C ILE A 68 -5.10 27.12 -6.62
N GLY A 69 -4.44 26.78 -5.53
CA GLY A 69 -4.56 27.52 -4.27
C GLY A 69 -5.80 27.22 -3.44
N THR A 70 -6.61 26.22 -3.84
CA THR A 70 -7.76 25.77 -3.05
C THR A 70 -7.37 24.62 -2.12
N ASP A 71 -7.97 24.57 -0.93
CA ASP A 71 -7.75 23.51 0.03
C ASP A 71 -8.60 22.28 -0.29
N MET A 72 -8.06 21.08 0.03
CA MET A 72 -8.82 19.84 0.02
C MET A 72 -9.67 19.69 1.30
N PRO A 73 -10.87 19.09 1.22
CA PRO A 73 -11.67 18.78 2.40
C PRO A 73 -10.90 17.90 3.38
N LYS A 74 -10.94 18.27 4.68
CA LYS A 74 -10.28 17.56 5.77
C LYS A 74 -11.28 16.71 6.54
N HIS A 75 -10.85 15.51 6.90
CA HIS A 75 -11.61 14.59 7.75
C HIS A 75 -10.73 14.09 8.89
N THR A 76 -11.34 13.79 10.04
CA THR A 76 -10.62 13.21 11.17
C THR A 76 -10.14 11.82 10.83
N ASN A 77 -8.86 11.53 11.12
CA ASN A 77 -8.30 10.20 11.00
C ASN A 77 -8.31 9.50 12.35
N THR A 78 -8.79 8.26 12.40
CA THR A 78 -8.84 7.45 13.63
C THR A 78 -7.52 6.70 13.91
N GLY A 79 -6.50 6.90 13.07
CA GLY A 79 -5.20 6.25 13.22
C GLY A 79 -5.17 4.79 12.78
N PHE A 80 -4.18 4.05 13.29
CA PHE A 80 -4.02 2.64 12.97
C PHE A 80 -5.04 1.78 13.72
N GLU A 81 -5.50 0.71 13.07
CA GLU A 81 -6.38 -0.29 13.65
C GLU A 81 -5.71 -1.66 13.56
N LEU A 82 -5.76 -2.46 14.60
CA LEU A 82 -5.33 -3.86 14.56
C LEU A 82 -6.55 -4.75 14.34
N LEU A 83 -6.60 -5.45 13.21
CA LEU A 83 -7.70 -6.36 12.90
C LEU A 83 -7.48 -7.75 13.49
N SER A 84 -6.25 -8.22 13.53
CA SER A 84 -5.91 -9.58 13.99
C SER A 84 -4.45 -9.65 14.42
N GLY A 85 -4.10 -10.66 15.18
CA GLY A 85 -2.74 -10.98 15.59
C GLY A 85 -2.19 -10.10 16.70
N LYS A 86 -0.87 -10.06 16.82
CA LYS A 86 -0.18 -9.28 17.84
C LYS A 86 0.02 -7.84 17.40
N PRO A 87 -0.07 -6.85 18.30
CA PRO A 87 0.08 -5.44 17.95
C PRO A 87 1.53 -5.04 17.59
N VAL A 88 2.49 -5.90 17.88
CA VAL A 88 3.91 -5.68 17.56
C VAL A 88 4.41 -6.85 16.73
N PHE A 89 4.88 -6.55 15.54
CA PHE A 89 5.50 -7.50 14.61
C PHE A 89 6.65 -6.81 13.89
N GLN A 90 7.58 -7.59 13.38
CA GLN A 90 8.82 -7.10 12.80
C GLN A 90 9.12 -7.81 11.47
N GLY A 91 9.67 -7.08 10.51
CA GLY A 91 10.09 -7.60 9.21
C GLY A 91 10.48 -6.47 8.27
N LYS A 92 11.03 -6.82 7.12
CA LYS A 92 11.23 -5.89 6.01
C LYS A 92 9.87 -5.67 5.33
N ILE A 93 9.61 -4.44 4.91
CA ILE A 93 8.38 -4.11 4.19
C ILE A 93 8.59 -4.38 2.70
N LEU A 94 7.71 -5.20 2.14
CA LEU A 94 7.59 -5.47 0.71
C LEU A 94 6.13 -5.32 0.32
N GLY A 95 5.85 -4.92 -0.93
CA GLY A 95 4.48 -4.80 -1.41
C GLY A 95 4.22 -3.51 -2.17
N GLY A 96 3.01 -3.00 -2.06
CA GLY A 96 2.49 -1.82 -2.74
C GLY A 96 1.06 -2.02 -3.24
N CYS A 97 0.76 -1.50 -4.44
CA CYS A 97 -0.56 -1.56 -5.06
C CYS A 97 -1.00 -3.01 -5.31
N LEU A 98 -2.13 -3.39 -4.71
CA LEU A 98 -2.66 -4.76 -4.76
C LEU A 98 -3.03 -5.17 -6.19
N GLU A 99 -3.61 -4.26 -6.97
CA GLU A 99 -3.96 -4.49 -8.38
C GLU A 99 -2.71 -4.81 -9.20
N SER A 100 -1.64 -4.03 -9.02
CA SER A 100 -0.37 -4.28 -9.71
C SER A 100 0.30 -5.60 -9.29
N ILE A 101 0.14 -5.98 -8.02
CA ILE A 101 0.61 -7.28 -7.54
C ILE A 101 -0.23 -8.40 -8.18
N TYR A 102 -1.55 -8.23 -8.20
CA TYR A 102 -2.46 -9.20 -8.78
C TYR A 102 -2.24 -9.41 -10.29
N ASP A 103 -1.97 -8.34 -11.04
CA ASP A 103 -1.65 -8.39 -12.47
C ASP A 103 -0.46 -9.32 -12.77
N MET A 104 0.45 -9.54 -11.81
CA MET A 104 1.55 -10.49 -11.99
C MET A 104 1.09 -11.96 -12.05
N PHE A 105 -0.15 -12.25 -11.68
CA PHE A 105 -0.78 -13.57 -11.70
C PHE A 105 -1.87 -13.70 -12.75
N ASP A 106 -2.19 -12.63 -13.46
CA ASP A 106 -3.34 -12.56 -14.36
C ASP A 106 -2.96 -11.84 -15.66
N ASN A 107 -3.38 -12.37 -16.80
CA ASN A 107 -3.16 -11.75 -18.12
C ASN A 107 -4.33 -10.89 -18.58
N THR A 108 -5.25 -10.49 -17.65
CA THR A 108 -6.45 -9.74 -18.02
C THR A 108 -6.12 -8.36 -18.58
N ARG A 109 -5.09 -7.70 -18.03
CA ARG A 109 -4.67 -6.37 -18.47
C ARG A 109 -3.77 -6.40 -19.70
N PHE A 110 -2.82 -7.33 -19.74
CA PHE A 110 -1.91 -7.53 -20.87
C PHE A 110 -1.65 -9.03 -21.07
N ASP A 111 -1.66 -9.49 -22.29
CA ASP A 111 -1.59 -10.93 -22.65
C ASP A 111 -0.30 -11.63 -22.21
N ASP A 112 0.77 -10.88 -22.01
CA ASP A 112 2.11 -11.40 -21.72
C ASP A 112 2.60 -11.13 -20.28
N THR A 113 1.79 -10.47 -19.43
CA THR A 113 2.21 -10.05 -18.09
C THR A 113 2.77 -11.21 -17.27
N VAL A 114 2.06 -12.32 -17.18
CA VAL A 114 2.48 -13.48 -16.37
C VAL A 114 3.80 -14.06 -16.91
N SER A 115 3.96 -14.14 -18.24
CA SER A 115 5.18 -14.66 -18.85
C SER A 115 6.39 -13.78 -18.58
N VAL A 116 6.23 -12.46 -18.70
CA VAL A 116 7.27 -11.47 -18.40
C VAL A 116 7.64 -11.50 -16.91
N CYS A 117 6.64 -11.52 -16.03
CA CYS A 117 6.88 -11.60 -14.59
C CYS A 117 7.67 -12.86 -14.20
N ASN A 118 7.34 -13.99 -14.78
CA ASN A 118 8.05 -15.25 -14.56
C ASN A 118 9.48 -15.21 -15.13
N GLN A 119 9.65 -14.72 -16.36
CA GLN A 119 10.96 -14.63 -17.03
C GLN A 119 11.95 -13.78 -16.23
N TYR A 120 11.49 -12.65 -15.67
CA TYR A 120 12.34 -11.72 -14.93
C TYR A 120 12.28 -11.92 -13.42
N HIS A 121 11.49 -12.88 -12.94
CA HIS A 121 11.28 -13.12 -11.50
C HIS A 121 10.88 -11.84 -10.76
N LEU A 122 9.87 -11.13 -11.31
CA LEU A 122 9.44 -9.84 -10.75
C LEU A 122 8.68 -10.01 -9.43
N PHE A 123 7.92 -11.09 -9.28
CA PHE A 123 7.34 -11.44 -8.01
C PHE A 123 8.31 -12.30 -7.20
N PRO A 124 8.57 -11.96 -5.93
CA PRO A 124 9.49 -12.71 -5.08
C PRO A 124 9.02 -14.14 -4.84
N LYS A 125 9.95 -15.06 -4.64
CA LYS A 125 9.64 -16.42 -4.17
C LYS A 125 9.17 -16.38 -2.73
N LEU A 126 8.47 -17.44 -2.28
CA LEU A 126 7.98 -17.53 -0.89
C LEU A 126 9.10 -17.41 0.16
N GLU A 127 10.29 -17.93 -0.15
CA GLU A 127 11.45 -17.83 0.74
C GLU A 127 11.87 -16.36 0.96
N ASP A 128 11.73 -15.51 -0.06
CA ASP A 128 12.05 -14.08 0.03
C ASP A 128 11.00 -13.30 0.85
N TRP A 129 9.79 -13.84 0.96
CA TRP A 129 8.70 -13.27 1.76
C TRP A 129 8.74 -13.69 3.22
N LYS A 130 9.48 -14.75 3.54
CA LYS A 130 9.51 -15.30 4.89
C LYS A 130 9.90 -14.23 5.92
N ASP A 131 9.11 -14.15 6.99
CA ASP A 131 9.29 -13.22 8.11
C ASP A 131 9.28 -11.73 7.72
N ASN A 132 8.75 -11.39 6.54
CA ASN A 132 8.58 -10.01 6.08
C ASN A 132 7.15 -9.50 6.31
N ILE A 133 6.96 -8.22 6.10
CA ILE A 133 5.68 -7.52 6.21
C ILE A 133 5.20 -7.20 4.80
N LEU A 134 3.99 -7.60 4.48
CA LEU A 134 3.34 -7.23 3.22
C LEU A 134 2.65 -5.89 3.40
N LEU A 135 3.00 -4.91 2.57
CA LEU A 135 2.23 -3.69 2.39
C LEU A 135 1.25 -3.88 1.24
N LEU A 136 -0.03 -3.67 1.50
CA LEU A 136 -1.10 -3.66 0.51
C LEU A 136 -1.79 -2.31 0.50
N GLU A 137 -1.97 -1.75 -0.65
CA GLU A 137 -2.81 -0.58 -0.89
C GLU A 137 -3.64 -0.78 -2.16
N THR A 138 -4.80 -0.16 -2.22
CA THR A 138 -5.64 -0.14 -3.42
C THR A 138 -5.44 1.18 -4.16
N SER A 139 -5.54 1.12 -5.49
CA SER A 139 -5.43 2.29 -6.34
C SER A 139 -6.68 3.17 -6.28
N GLU A 140 -6.61 4.29 -6.97
CA GLU A 140 -7.72 5.22 -7.23
C GLU A 140 -8.88 4.60 -8.02
N GLU A 141 -8.68 3.44 -8.63
CA GLU A 141 -9.73 2.69 -9.33
C GLU A 141 -10.77 2.08 -8.36
N LYS A 142 -10.47 2.06 -7.04
CA LYS A 142 -11.38 1.59 -5.98
C LYS A 142 -12.01 0.23 -6.32
N PRO A 143 -11.21 -0.84 -6.41
CA PRO A 143 -11.69 -2.13 -6.89
C PRO A 143 -12.92 -2.60 -6.11
N HIS A 144 -13.95 -3.02 -6.83
CA HIS A 144 -15.15 -3.55 -6.18
C HIS A 144 -14.81 -4.69 -5.21
N PRO A 145 -15.49 -4.84 -4.06
CA PRO A 145 -15.19 -5.84 -3.03
C PRO A 145 -15.01 -7.27 -3.55
N ASN A 146 -15.76 -7.67 -4.58
CA ASN A 146 -15.58 -8.98 -5.20
C ASN A 146 -14.21 -9.14 -5.88
N LEU A 147 -13.73 -8.09 -6.54
CA LEU A 147 -12.39 -8.09 -7.14
C LEU A 147 -11.31 -8.07 -6.06
N PHE A 148 -11.48 -7.23 -5.04
CA PHE A 148 -10.59 -7.22 -3.88
C PHE A 148 -10.46 -8.61 -3.25
N ARG A 149 -11.58 -9.31 -3.01
CA ARG A 149 -11.59 -10.69 -2.51
C ARG A 149 -10.83 -11.64 -3.45
N LYS A 150 -11.05 -11.53 -4.76
CA LYS A 150 -10.35 -12.36 -5.76
C LYS A 150 -8.83 -12.16 -5.69
N MET A 151 -8.38 -10.92 -5.55
CA MET A 151 -6.97 -10.57 -5.42
C MET A 151 -6.36 -11.18 -4.14
N ILE A 152 -6.97 -10.94 -2.98
CA ILE A 152 -6.53 -11.52 -1.70
C ILE A 152 -6.51 -13.05 -1.76
N HIS A 153 -7.55 -13.66 -2.32
CA HIS A 153 -7.62 -15.11 -2.47
C HIS A 153 -6.50 -15.68 -3.37
N THR A 154 -6.10 -14.94 -4.41
CA THR A 154 -4.98 -15.32 -5.28
C THR A 154 -3.67 -15.35 -4.51
N LEU A 155 -3.38 -14.33 -3.72
CA LEU A 155 -2.19 -14.30 -2.87
C LEU A 155 -2.22 -15.38 -1.78
N LYS A 156 -3.39 -15.66 -1.23
CA LYS A 156 -3.59 -16.77 -0.28
C LYS A 156 -3.28 -18.12 -0.91
N LYS A 157 -3.79 -18.38 -2.12
CA LYS A 157 -3.49 -19.62 -2.87
C LYS A 157 -2.01 -19.77 -3.18
N TYR A 158 -1.31 -18.67 -3.40
CA TYR A 158 0.14 -18.68 -3.58
C TYR A 158 0.88 -19.08 -2.30
N GLY A 159 0.23 -19.06 -1.14
CA GLY A 159 0.82 -19.37 0.17
C GLY A 159 1.50 -18.17 0.83
N LEU A 160 1.26 -16.95 0.31
CA LEU A 160 1.96 -15.77 0.78
C LEU A 160 1.72 -15.49 2.26
N PHE A 161 0.48 -15.58 2.71
CA PHE A 161 0.10 -15.27 4.09
C PHE A 161 0.57 -16.29 5.13
N ASP A 162 1.07 -17.45 4.71
CA ASP A 162 1.58 -18.48 5.60
C ASP A 162 3.03 -18.22 6.05
N VAL A 163 3.74 -17.35 5.33
CA VAL A 163 5.17 -17.09 5.57
C VAL A 163 5.45 -15.68 6.11
N LEU A 164 4.45 -14.78 6.08
CA LEU A 164 4.60 -13.40 6.53
C LEU A 164 4.57 -13.24 8.04
N SER A 165 5.27 -12.23 8.57
CA SER A 165 5.15 -11.79 9.96
C SER A 165 3.95 -10.85 10.19
N GLY A 166 3.46 -10.21 9.14
CA GLY A 166 2.30 -9.31 9.23
C GLY A 166 1.91 -8.69 7.89
N VAL A 167 0.78 -8.02 7.90
CA VAL A 167 0.23 -7.29 6.76
C VAL A 167 -0.13 -5.87 7.19
N LEU A 168 0.39 -4.88 6.49
CA LEU A 168 -0.03 -3.50 6.58
C LEU A 168 -0.97 -3.22 5.40
N VAL A 169 -2.14 -2.66 5.69
CA VAL A 169 -3.12 -2.35 4.65
C VAL A 169 -3.34 -0.84 4.61
N GLY A 170 -3.04 -0.23 3.47
CA GLY A 170 -3.27 1.18 3.24
C GLY A 170 -4.77 1.52 3.28
N LYS A 171 -5.05 2.75 3.63
CA LYS A 171 -6.42 3.28 3.63
C LYS A 171 -6.93 3.35 2.17
N PRO A 172 -8.09 2.80 1.86
CA PRO A 172 -8.65 2.95 0.53
C PRO A 172 -9.02 4.41 0.28
N GLN A 173 -8.87 4.85 -0.95
CA GLN A 173 -9.17 6.23 -1.36
C GLN A 173 -10.57 6.66 -0.91
N ASN A 174 -10.65 7.80 -0.23
CA ASN A 174 -11.88 8.36 0.33
C ASN A 174 -12.67 7.39 1.23
N GLU A 175 -12.00 6.41 1.85
CA GLU A 175 -12.59 5.32 2.66
C GLU A 175 -13.60 4.46 1.90
N THR A 176 -13.58 4.47 0.56
CA THR A 176 -14.48 3.68 -0.28
C THR A 176 -14.28 2.19 -0.01
N TYR A 177 -15.36 1.48 0.30
CA TYR A 177 -15.36 0.04 0.63
C TYR A 177 -14.52 -0.35 1.85
N TYR A 178 -14.23 0.60 2.76
CA TYR A 178 -13.37 0.33 3.91
C TYR A 178 -13.86 -0.87 4.75
N ASP A 179 -15.15 -0.87 5.11
CA ASP A 179 -15.73 -1.94 5.94
C ASP A 179 -15.82 -3.27 5.20
N GLU A 180 -16.11 -3.26 3.91
CA GLU A 180 -16.16 -4.45 3.08
C GLU A 180 -14.75 -5.07 2.92
N TYR A 181 -13.73 -4.27 2.68
CA TYR A 181 -12.36 -4.76 2.60
C TYR A 181 -11.87 -5.33 3.93
N LYS A 182 -12.17 -4.65 5.03
CA LYS A 182 -11.89 -5.14 6.38
C LYS A 182 -12.53 -6.49 6.64
N LYS A 183 -13.82 -6.64 6.30
CA LYS A 183 -14.53 -7.91 6.42
C LYS A 183 -13.88 -9.01 5.58
N ILE A 184 -13.51 -8.70 4.33
CA ILE A 184 -12.85 -9.67 3.44
C ILE A 184 -11.50 -10.11 4.02
N LEU A 185 -10.70 -9.18 4.52
CA LEU A 185 -9.41 -9.51 5.15
C LEU A 185 -9.59 -10.45 6.33
N LEU A 186 -10.57 -10.19 7.21
CA LEU A 186 -10.88 -11.04 8.35
C LEU A 186 -11.39 -12.43 7.96
N GLU A 187 -12.18 -12.53 6.88
CA GLU A 187 -12.70 -13.79 6.38
C GLU A 187 -11.63 -14.63 5.65
N GLU A 188 -10.80 -13.99 4.84
CA GLU A 188 -9.81 -14.69 4.02
C GLU A 188 -8.52 -15.01 4.79
N LEU A 189 -8.12 -14.14 5.73
CA LEU A 189 -6.87 -14.28 6.48
C LEU A 189 -7.17 -14.84 7.89
N THR A 190 -7.53 -16.11 7.95
CA THR A 190 -7.92 -16.79 9.19
C THR A 190 -6.76 -17.20 10.08
N ASN A 191 -5.51 -16.99 9.65
CA ASN A 191 -4.35 -17.26 10.49
C ASN A 191 -4.31 -16.27 11.66
N LYS A 192 -4.58 -16.74 12.87
CA LYS A 192 -4.69 -15.92 14.08
C LYS A 192 -3.39 -15.24 14.50
N ASP A 193 -2.26 -15.74 14.02
CA ASP A 193 -0.94 -15.19 14.35
C ASP A 193 -0.51 -14.09 13.37
N LEU A 194 -1.18 -13.96 12.23
CA LEU A 194 -0.89 -12.91 11.26
C LEU A 194 -1.45 -11.57 11.75
N ALA A 195 -0.57 -10.61 11.99
CA ALA A 195 -0.96 -9.25 12.31
C ALA A 195 -1.48 -8.53 11.04
N ILE A 196 -2.65 -7.93 11.12
CA ILE A 196 -3.26 -7.15 10.05
C ILE A 196 -3.55 -5.77 10.61
N ALA A 197 -2.86 -4.76 10.10
CA ALA A 197 -3.05 -3.37 10.51
C ALA A 197 -3.51 -2.53 9.30
N PRO A 198 -4.80 -2.26 9.16
CA PRO A 198 -5.29 -1.27 8.20
C PRO A 198 -5.09 0.15 8.73
N LYS A 199 -4.97 1.07 7.81
CA LYS A 199 -4.75 2.52 7.99
C LYS A 199 -3.28 2.91 8.24
N ILE A 200 -2.58 3.13 7.16
CA ILE A 200 -1.43 4.03 7.11
C ILE A 200 -1.90 5.37 6.56
#